data_0cb61b45f31fae0e6b016c48a1803d57
#
_entry.id   0cb61b45f31fae0e6b016c48a1803d57
#
_cell.length_a   1.000
_cell.length_b   1.000
_cell.length_c   1.000
_cell.angle_alpha   90.00
_cell.angle_beta   90.00
_cell.angle_gamma   90.00
#
_symmetry.space_group_name_H-M   'P 1'
#
loop_
_entity.id
_entity.type
_entity.pdbx_description
1 polymer ?
#
loop_
_entity_poly.entity_id
_entity_poly.type
_entity_poly.pdbx_seq_one_letter_code
_entity_poly.pdbx_strand_id
1 'polypeptide(L)'
;LSKPLQEVAKKFPPAEKGNYQTTKIEPAISLKVGSLLATAVGTASGKNVFFDFGIYDWRSPNAISADQAWLSDVHHNNAQAKHSVCWLDMLSKDESTRLRNLPADPVGGKTSDYCH
;
A
#
# COMPACT_ATOMS: atom_id res chain seq x y z
N LEU A 1 -1.86 13.33 7.79
CA LEU A 1 -2.10 12.21 8.72
C LEU A 1 -3.13 12.59 9.77
N SER A 2 -3.87 11.61 10.29
CA SER A 2 -4.72 11.77 11.47
C SER A 2 -3.88 12.05 12.73
N LYS A 3 -4.50 12.66 13.76
CA LYS A 3 -3.76 13.00 15.00
C LYS A 3 -2.94 11.85 15.60
N PRO A 4 -3.50 10.63 15.78
CA PRO A 4 -2.71 9.52 16.34
C PRO A 4 -1.47 9.19 15.51
N LEU A 5 -1.59 9.20 14.19
CA LEU A 5 -0.47 8.94 13.29
C LEU A 5 0.54 10.09 13.25
N GLN A 6 0.08 11.34 13.41
CA GLN A 6 0.98 12.50 13.53
C GLN A 6 1.86 12.42 14.78
N GLU A 7 1.28 12.04 15.92
CA GLU A 7 2.04 11.91 17.18
C GLU A 7 3.13 10.83 17.10
N VAL A 8 2.85 9.77 16.35
CA VAL A 8 3.87 8.75 16.09
C VAL A 8 4.93 9.26 15.11
N ALA A 9 4.51 9.89 14.02
CA ALA A 9 5.44 10.43 13.02
C ALA A 9 6.44 11.44 13.61
N LYS A 10 6.02 12.25 14.58
CA LYS A 10 6.91 13.21 15.27
C LYS A 10 8.08 12.56 16.02
N LYS A 11 7.97 11.28 16.35
CA LYS A 11 9.04 10.55 17.08
C LYS A 11 10.19 10.13 16.18
N PHE A 12 10.03 10.24 14.87
CA PHE A 12 11.05 9.84 13.91
C PHE A 12 11.72 11.07 13.31
N PRO A 13 13.03 11.03 13.10
CA PRO A 13 13.73 12.12 12.42
C PRO A 13 13.21 12.24 10.99
N PRO A 14 13.14 13.46 10.44
CA PRO A 14 12.81 13.64 9.03
C PRO A 14 13.88 12.97 8.17
N ALA A 15 13.46 12.40 7.03
CA ALA A 15 14.41 11.91 6.04
C ALA A 15 15.33 13.05 5.57
N GLU A 16 16.59 12.75 5.29
CA GLU A 16 17.50 13.70 4.66
C GLU A 16 16.94 14.13 3.30
N LYS A 17 17.18 15.38 2.93
CA LYS A 17 16.67 15.94 1.69
C LYS A 17 17.14 15.10 0.49
N GLY A 18 16.18 14.57 -0.27
CA GLY A 18 16.44 13.72 -1.44
C GLY A 18 16.51 12.22 -1.14
N ASN A 19 16.39 11.81 0.11
CA ASN A 19 16.36 10.40 0.48
C ASN A 19 14.95 9.96 0.89
N TYR A 20 14.64 8.69 0.61
CA TYR A 20 13.45 8.02 1.14
C TYR A 20 13.84 7.29 2.43
N GLN A 21 13.01 7.42 3.43
CA GLN A 21 13.17 6.69 4.66
C GLN A 21 11.90 5.91 4.96
N THR A 22 12.04 4.60 5.08
CA THR A 22 10.98 3.72 5.59
C THR A 22 11.29 3.39 7.03
N THR A 23 10.34 3.66 7.91
CA THR A 23 10.50 3.39 9.35
C THR A 23 9.40 2.44 9.79
N LYS A 24 9.80 1.32 10.38
CA LYS A 24 8.88 0.41 11.04
C LYS A 24 8.46 1.00 12.37
N ILE A 25 7.16 1.04 12.62
CA ILE A 25 6.59 1.53 13.88
C ILE A 25 6.42 0.35 14.82
N GLU A 26 7.13 0.36 15.94
CA GLU A 26 6.99 -0.64 16.98
C GLU A 26 6.80 0.06 18.36
N PRO A 27 5.79 -0.32 19.13
CA PRO A 27 4.73 -1.27 18.78
C PRO A 27 3.83 -0.77 17.66
N ALA A 28 3.24 -1.69 16.91
CA ALA A 28 2.30 -1.35 15.83
C ALA A 28 1.10 -0.55 16.36
N ILE A 29 0.62 0.39 15.56
CA ILE A 29 -0.56 1.19 15.91
C ILE A 29 -1.80 0.39 15.54
N SER A 30 -2.65 0.11 16.54
CA SER A 30 -3.96 -0.48 16.29
C SER A 30 -4.95 0.58 15.82
N LEU A 31 -5.56 0.37 14.67
CA LEU A 31 -6.60 1.21 14.12
C LEU A 31 -7.90 0.41 14.03
N LYS A 32 -9.02 1.08 14.26
CA LYS A 32 -10.34 0.47 14.05
C LYS A 32 -10.75 0.62 12.60
N VAL A 33 -11.61 -0.29 12.12
CA VAL A 33 -12.25 -0.14 10.81
C VAL A 33 -12.94 1.23 10.75
N GLY A 34 -12.76 1.95 9.63
CA GLY A 34 -13.27 3.31 9.46
C GLY A 34 -12.44 4.42 10.10
N SER A 35 -11.32 4.09 10.76
CA SER A 35 -10.41 5.12 11.29
C SER A 35 -9.83 5.98 10.17
N LEU A 36 -9.91 7.30 10.33
CA LEU A 36 -9.29 8.23 9.39
C LEU A 36 -7.77 8.12 9.44
N LEU A 37 -7.13 7.85 8.32
CA LEU A 37 -5.67 7.77 8.21
C LEU A 37 -5.04 9.13 7.90
N ALA A 38 -5.63 9.86 6.94
CA ALA A 38 -5.14 11.16 6.51
C ALA A 38 -6.29 12.06 6.05
N THR A 39 -6.14 13.36 6.22
CA THR A 39 -7.07 14.38 5.71
C THR A 39 -6.62 14.95 4.38
N ALA A 40 -5.34 14.78 4.04
CA ALA A 40 -4.77 15.18 2.76
C ALA A 40 -3.63 14.24 2.41
N VAL A 41 -3.44 13.99 1.12
CA VAL A 41 -2.40 13.15 0.56
C VAL A 41 -1.67 13.94 -0.53
N GLY A 42 -0.36 13.77 -0.62
CA GLY A 42 0.49 14.44 -1.60
C GLY A 42 1.36 15.54 -1.00
N THR A 43 2.04 16.28 -1.86
CA THR A 43 2.88 17.41 -1.51
C THR A 43 2.35 18.69 -2.14
N ALA A 44 2.53 19.83 -1.47
CA ALA A 44 2.06 21.12 -1.95
C ALA A 44 2.69 21.53 -3.30
N SER A 45 3.86 21.03 -3.62
CA SER A 45 4.60 21.29 -4.87
C SER A 45 4.43 20.20 -5.92
N GLY A 46 3.81 19.07 -5.57
CA GLY A 46 3.65 17.93 -6.48
C GLY A 46 2.40 18.06 -7.36
N LYS A 47 2.57 17.79 -8.65
CA LYS A 47 1.43 17.68 -9.58
C LYS A 47 0.73 16.33 -9.48
N ASN A 48 1.44 15.31 -8.98
CA ASN A 48 0.90 13.97 -8.77
C ASN A 48 0.69 13.73 -7.29
N VAL A 49 -0.50 13.25 -6.96
CA VAL A 49 -0.87 12.82 -5.63
C VAL A 49 -1.12 11.34 -5.70
N PHE A 50 -0.31 10.56 -4.99
CA PHE A 50 -0.53 9.13 -4.87
C PHE A 50 -0.50 8.71 -3.40
N PHE A 51 -1.14 7.61 -3.14
CA PHE A 51 -1.16 6.95 -1.85
C PHE A 51 -0.80 5.49 -2.09
N ASP A 52 0.25 5.05 -1.43
CA ASP A 52 0.66 3.65 -1.45
C ASP A 52 0.05 2.95 -0.23
N PHE A 53 -0.74 1.91 -0.50
CA PHE A 53 -1.42 1.14 0.52
C PHE A 53 -1.39 -0.34 0.18
N GLY A 54 -0.88 -1.14 1.09
CA GLY A 54 -0.84 -2.58 0.96
C GLY A 54 -1.30 -3.27 2.24
N ILE A 55 -1.91 -4.44 2.07
CA ILE A 55 -2.20 -5.38 3.16
C ILE A 55 -1.36 -6.63 2.94
N TYR A 56 -0.73 -7.11 4.00
CA TYR A 56 0.15 -8.28 3.96
C TYR A 56 -0.25 -9.26 5.06
N ASP A 57 -0.50 -10.52 4.69
CA ASP A 57 -0.69 -11.61 5.65
C ASP A 57 0.60 -12.43 5.76
N TRP A 58 1.41 -12.10 6.74
CA TRP A 58 2.71 -12.76 6.95
C TRP A 58 2.62 -14.23 7.42
N ARG A 59 1.41 -14.72 7.71
CA ARG A 59 1.19 -16.10 8.14
C ARG A 59 1.21 -17.08 6.97
N SER A 60 0.83 -16.62 5.78
CA SER A 60 0.71 -17.47 4.59
C SER A 60 1.07 -16.69 3.33
N PRO A 61 1.87 -17.25 2.41
CA PRO A 61 2.06 -16.66 1.10
C PRO A 61 0.75 -16.71 0.30
N ASN A 62 0.56 -15.77 -0.60
CA ASN A 62 -0.59 -15.74 -1.51
C ASN A 62 -0.48 -16.83 -2.59
N ALA A 63 -1.61 -17.16 -3.21
CA ALA A 63 -1.67 -18.26 -4.17
C ALA A 63 -0.78 -18.05 -5.40
N ILE A 64 -0.68 -16.80 -5.89
CA ILE A 64 0.11 -16.48 -7.09
C ILE A 64 1.62 -16.64 -6.85
N SER A 65 2.07 -16.61 -5.61
CA SER A 65 3.48 -16.84 -5.26
C SER A 65 3.97 -18.26 -5.54
N ALA A 66 3.09 -19.19 -5.90
CA ALA A 66 3.45 -20.51 -6.39
C ALA A 66 3.80 -20.51 -7.89
N ASP A 67 3.43 -19.46 -8.63
CA ASP A 67 3.69 -19.36 -10.07
C ASP A 67 5.14 -18.87 -10.33
N GLN A 68 5.94 -19.73 -10.97
CA GLN A 68 7.33 -19.40 -11.29
C GLN A 68 7.45 -18.30 -12.35
N ALA A 69 6.51 -18.19 -13.27
CA ALA A 69 6.50 -17.11 -14.28
C ALA A 69 6.27 -15.76 -13.59
N TRP A 70 5.33 -15.70 -12.64
CA TRP A 70 5.09 -14.52 -11.83
C TRP A 70 6.31 -14.15 -10.97
N LEU A 71 6.95 -15.12 -10.33
CA LEU A 71 8.16 -14.92 -9.51
C LEU A 71 9.39 -14.49 -10.32
N SER A 72 9.39 -14.70 -11.63
CA SER A 72 10.52 -14.27 -12.48
C SER A 72 10.61 -12.75 -12.65
N ASP A 73 9.52 -12.02 -12.40
CA ASP A 73 9.53 -10.57 -12.36
C ASP A 73 10.29 -10.07 -11.11
N VAL A 74 11.22 -9.16 -11.32
CA VAL A 74 12.07 -8.59 -10.27
C VAL A 74 11.26 -7.89 -9.15
N HIS A 75 10.08 -7.37 -9.49
CA HIS A 75 9.20 -6.70 -8.54
C HIS A 75 8.37 -7.68 -7.69
N HIS A 76 8.22 -8.93 -8.12
CA HIS A 76 7.42 -9.93 -7.44
C HIS A 76 8.25 -10.83 -6.51
N ASN A 77 9.55 -10.98 -6.78
CA ASN A 77 10.39 -11.88 -5.99
C ASN A 77 10.87 -11.24 -4.67
N ASN A 78 9.93 -10.74 -3.89
CA ASN A 78 10.19 -10.21 -2.56
C ASN A 78 9.13 -10.67 -1.56
N ALA A 79 9.43 -10.55 -0.27
CA ALA A 79 8.54 -11.02 0.79
C ALA A 79 7.19 -10.29 0.81
N GLN A 80 7.17 -8.98 0.53
CA GLN A 80 5.93 -8.21 0.51
C GLN A 80 4.99 -8.69 -0.60
N ALA A 81 5.51 -8.86 -1.83
CA ALA A 81 4.73 -9.36 -2.95
C ALA A 81 4.15 -10.76 -2.65
N LYS A 82 4.96 -11.67 -2.11
CA LYS A 82 4.54 -13.03 -1.78
C LYS A 82 3.48 -13.11 -0.67
N HIS A 83 3.36 -12.11 0.17
CA HIS A 83 2.41 -12.06 1.28
C HIS A 83 1.33 -11.00 1.12
N SER A 84 1.24 -10.35 -0.02
CA SER A 84 0.21 -9.36 -0.29
C SER A 84 -1.18 -9.98 -0.37
N VAL A 85 -2.16 -9.25 0.14
CA VAL A 85 -3.57 -9.62 0.11
C VAL A 85 -4.33 -8.61 -0.72
N CYS A 86 -5.24 -9.09 -1.58
CA CYS A 86 -6.12 -8.20 -2.32
C CYS A 86 -7.12 -7.53 -1.38
N TRP A 87 -6.82 -6.34 -0.94
CA TRP A 87 -7.69 -5.56 -0.06
C TRP A 87 -8.98 -5.10 -0.75
N LEU A 88 -9.02 -5.11 -2.09
CA LEU A 88 -10.22 -4.78 -2.86
C LEU A 88 -11.37 -5.78 -2.61
N ASP A 89 -11.04 -7.01 -2.23
CA ASP A 89 -12.02 -8.04 -1.89
C ASP A 89 -12.68 -7.79 -0.52
N MET A 90 -12.12 -6.89 0.27
CA MET A 90 -12.66 -6.49 1.58
C MET A 90 -13.65 -5.32 1.48
N LEU A 91 -13.79 -4.72 0.30
CA LEU A 91 -14.69 -3.60 0.03
C LEU A 91 -16.08 -4.10 -0.41
N SER A 92 -17.05 -3.18 -0.42
CA SER A 92 -18.32 -3.44 -1.11
C SER A 92 -18.08 -3.71 -2.59
N LYS A 93 -18.99 -4.46 -3.22
CA LYS A 93 -18.88 -4.80 -4.65
C LYS A 93 -18.72 -3.57 -5.54
N ASP A 94 -19.47 -2.51 -5.25
CA ASP A 94 -19.45 -1.29 -6.07
C ASP A 94 -18.12 -0.53 -5.89
N GLU A 95 -17.63 -0.41 -4.68
CA GLU A 95 -16.33 0.21 -4.40
C GLU A 95 -15.19 -0.58 -5.02
N SER A 96 -15.18 -1.90 -4.83
CA SER A 96 -14.19 -2.79 -5.45
C SER A 96 -14.17 -2.65 -6.96
N THR A 97 -15.34 -2.68 -7.61
CA THR A 97 -15.47 -2.51 -9.07
C THR A 97 -14.94 -1.16 -9.52
N ARG A 98 -15.31 -0.09 -8.83
CA ARG A 98 -14.84 1.26 -9.16
C ARG A 98 -13.32 1.37 -9.07
N LEU A 99 -12.71 0.82 -8.02
CA LEU A 99 -11.27 0.92 -7.80
C LEU A 99 -10.47 0.03 -8.75
N ARG A 100 -10.98 -1.17 -9.09
CA ARG A 100 -10.34 -2.04 -10.09
C ARG A 100 -10.32 -1.44 -11.49
N ASN A 101 -11.25 -0.54 -11.79
CA ASN A 101 -11.31 0.17 -13.07
C ASN A 101 -10.40 1.41 -13.12
N LEU A 102 -9.78 1.81 -12.01
CA LEU A 102 -8.77 2.87 -12.03
C LEU A 102 -7.46 2.33 -12.62
N PRO A 103 -6.73 3.18 -13.35
CA PRO A 103 -5.42 2.79 -13.86
C PRO A 103 -4.46 2.54 -12.70
N ALA A 104 -3.71 1.44 -12.76
CA ALA A 104 -2.70 1.07 -11.77
C ALA A 104 -1.36 1.80 -11.95
N ASP A 105 -1.20 2.51 -13.07
CA ASP A 105 -0.01 3.28 -13.40
C ASP A 105 -0.37 4.66 -14.00
N PRO A 106 0.59 5.61 -14.06
CA PRO A 106 0.33 6.97 -14.56
C PRO A 106 -0.02 7.06 -16.05
N VAL A 107 0.26 6.02 -16.82
CA VAL A 107 -0.02 5.97 -18.27
C VAL A 107 -1.29 5.19 -18.60
N GLY A 108 -1.87 4.55 -17.59
CA GLY A 108 -3.12 3.80 -17.70
C GLY A 108 -2.94 2.43 -18.36
N GLY A 109 -3.62 1.43 -17.87
CA GLY A 109 -3.77 0.17 -18.58
C GLY A 109 -3.37 -1.09 -17.84
N LYS A 110 -2.83 -1.02 -16.63
CA LYS A 110 -2.61 -2.22 -15.82
C LYS A 110 -3.45 -2.19 -14.54
N THR A 111 -4.18 -3.26 -14.32
CA THR A 111 -4.72 -3.61 -13.00
C THR A 111 -3.62 -4.23 -12.14
N SER A 112 -3.78 -4.19 -10.82
CA SER A 112 -2.86 -4.87 -9.92
C SER A 112 -2.91 -6.39 -10.15
N ASP A 113 -1.76 -7.00 -10.32
CA ASP A 113 -1.60 -8.46 -10.48
C ASP A 113 -1.69 -9.23 -9.15
N TYR A 114 -1.70 -8.54 -8.01
CA TYR A 114 -1.95 -9.16 -6.70
C TYR A 114 -3.42 -9.54 -6.46
N CYS A 115 -4.31 -9.08 -7.30
CA CYS A 115 -5.75 -9.24 -7.17
C CYS A 115 -6.35 -10.24 -8.18
N HIS A 116 -5.57 -11.15 -8.68
CA HIS A 116 -6.00 -12.21 -9.60
C HIS A 116 -6.19 -13.54 -8.90
#